data_c861d8e108c4203dcd742ee3eec9dc8b
#
_entry.id   c861d8e108c4203dcd742ee3eec9dc8b
#
_cell.length_a   1.000
_cell.length_b   1.000
_cell.length_c   1.000
_cell.angle_alpha   90.00
_cell.angle_beta   90.00
_cell.angle_gamma   90.00
#
_symmetry.space_group_name_H-M   'P 1'
#
loop_
_entity.id
_entity.type
_entity.pdbx_description
1 polymer ?
#
loop_
_entity_poly.entity_id
_entity_poly.type
_entity_poly.pdbx_seq_one_letter_code
_entity_poly.pdbx_strand_id
1 'polypeptide(L)'
;MPLRNRLCAAAALVCIVLPGGAATAAAGAPQGNGAGQLGLVGMDHVGLTVPDIDEAVAWFQRVLGCSAPLTFGPFADPTGTFMQDLLGVHPRAVIEQITLVRCGRSANIELFEYDAPDQITTFPKNSDWAGHHVAFYVDDIDAAVAHMVAQGVQKLLGPLPVTDGPAAGQTINYFRAPFGTYIELISYPDGMAYERDPSRPLWSPKRNGSDSVATSVPTLLGMDHVGITVPDIDGARHWFVDVLGCSSPLSFGPFGDPVGTFMQDLLGVHPRAVIEQISMVRCGNGPSVELFEYTSPDQVRTFRKNSDFGGKHIAFYVRHIGKAVAYLQSRGVEKLLGPLPVTDGPAAGQTINYFRAPFGTYIELISYPKGMAYEETAPIPLWDPRDNRP
;
A
#
# COMPACT_ATOMS: atom_id res chain seq x y z
N MET A 1 50.61 -30.27 -3.94
CA MET A 1 50.32 -28.84 -3.84
C MET A 1 49.29 -28.50 -4.90
N PRO A 2 48.04 -28.22 -4.56
CA PRO A 2 47.10 -27.66 -5.52
C PRO A 2 46.85 -26.19 -5.22
N LEU A 3 46.92 -25.39 -6.28
CA LEU A 3 46.60 -23.96 -6.29
C LEU A 3 45.12 -23.72 -5.91
N ARG A 4 44.89 -22.89 -4.94
CA ARG A 4 43.58 -22.34 -4.61
C ARG A 4 43.25 -21.18 -5.56
N ASN A 5 42.34 -21.39 -6.50
CA ASN A 5 41.69 -20.33 -7.25
C ASN A 5 40.70 -19.60 -6.33
N ARG A 6 41.03 -18.38 -5.96
CA ARG A 6 40.09 -17.42 -5.39
C ARG A 6 39.38 -16.74 -6.57
N LEU A 7 38.14 -17.10 -6.85
CA LEU A 7 37.22 -16.30 -7.64
C LEU A 7 36.68 -15.18 -6.74
N CYS A 8 37.22 -13.99 -6.88
CA CYS A 8 36.56 -12.75 -6.46
C CYS A 8 35.50 -12.43 -7.53
N ALA A 9 34.24 -12.68 -7.23
CA ALA A 9 33.14 -12.11 -7.99
C ALA A 9 33.01 -10.64 -7.58
N ALA A 10 33.57 -9.75 -8.39
CA ALA A 10 33.28 -8.32 -8.29
C ALA A 10 31.88 -8.10 -8.87
N ALA A 11 30.89 -7.91 -7.99
CA ALA A 11 29.61 -7.36 -8.38
C ALA A 11 29.83 -5.89 -8.78
N ALA A 12 29.95 -5.64 -10.08
CA ALA A 12 29.95 -4.27 -10.59
C ALA A 12 28.53 -3.71 -10.46
N LEU A 13 28.32 -2.89 -9.43
CA LEU A 13 27.12 -2.07 -9.26
C LEU A 13 27.13 -1.00 -10.35
N VAL A 14 26.38 -1.21 -11.42
CA VAL A 14 26.20 -0.20 -12.47
C VAL A 14 25.04 0.71 -12.05
N CYS A 15 25.34 1.76 -11.30
CA CYS A 15 24.44 2.90 -11.15
C CYS A 15 24.40 3.66 -12.48
N ILE A 16 23.41 3.41 -13.33
CA ILE A 16 23.16 4.25 -14.50
C ILE A 16 22.21 5.38 -14.07
N VAL A 17 22.82 6.44 -13.54
CA VAL A 17 22.18 7.76 -13.45
C VAL A 17 22.24 8.36 -14.83
N LEU A 18 21.12 8.64 -15.45
CA LEU A 18 21.07 9.45 -16.67
C LEU A 18 21.60 10.86 -16.33
N PRO A 19 22.54 11.42 -17.08
CA PRO A 19 23.09 12.74 -16.79
C PRO A 19 22.03 13.82 -17.10
N GLY A 20 21.55 14.50 -16.07
CA GLY A 20 20.81 15.73 -16.27
C GLY A 20 19.63 16.06 -15.38
N GLY A 21 19.50 15.49 -14.20
CA GLY A 21 18.49 15.93 -13.23
C GLY A 21 19.11 16.16 -11.87
N ALA A 22 19.36 17.42 -11.50
CA ALA A 22 19.64 17.76 -10.12
C ALA A 22 18.40 17.38 -9.30
N ALA A 23 18.55 16.45 -8.35
CA ALA A 23 17.52 16.16 -7.37
C ALA A 23 17.29 17.43 -6.55
N THR A 24 16.30 18.23 -6.92
CA THR A 24 15.82 19.32 -6.08
C THR A 24 15.06 18.66 -4.94
N ALA A 25 15.65 18.70 -3.74
CA ALA A 25 14.87 18.51 -2.53
C ALA A 25 13.71 19.50 -2.61
N ALA A 26 12.48 19.01 -2.74
CA ALA A 26 11.31 19.86 -2.80
C ALA A 26 11.28 20.67 -1.50
N ALA A 27 11.50 21.98 -1.61
CA ALA A 27 11.31 22.90 -0.50
C ALA A 27 9.92 22.65 0.06
N GLY A 28 9.82 22.44 1.39
CA GLY A 28 8.60 22.02 2.07
C GLY A 28 7.38 22.79 1.57
N ALA A 29 6.47 22.07 0.93
CA ALA A 29 5.20 22.62 0.50
C ALA A 29 4.45 23.14 1.74
N PRO A 30 3.73 24.28 1.64
CA PRO A 30 2.97 24.81 2.74
C PRO A 30 1.98 23.74 3.23
N GLN A 31 1.92 23.60 4.55
CA GLN A 31 1.01 22.64 5.18
C GLN A 31 -0.42 23.04 4.84
N GLY A 32 -1.10 22.20 4.06
CA GLY A 32 -2.51 22.40 3.77
C GLY A 32 -3.33 22.34 5.07
N ASN A 33 -4.22 23.27 5.30
CA ASN A 33 -5.17 23.26 6.43
C ASN A 33 -6.18 22.10 6.35
N GLY A 34 -6.03 21.19 5.37
CA GLY A 34 -6.97 20.11 5.07
C GLY A 34 -7.08 19.06 6.16
N ALA A 35 -5.96 18.60 6.76
CA ALA A 35 -5.97 17.55 7.77
C ALA A 35 -6.82 17.90 9.00
N GLY A 36 -6.78 19.15 9.47
CA GLY A 36 -7.59 19.62 10.60
C GLY A 36 -9.09 19.64 10.30
N GLN A 37 -9.48 19.98 9.07
CA GLN A 37 -10.87 20.04 8.65
C GLN A 37 -11.44 18.64 8.36
N LEU A 38 -10.63 17.75 7.77
CA LEU A 38 -10.99 16.35 7.51
C LEU A 38 -11.09 15.54 8.81
N GLY A 39 -10.32 15.88 9.84
CA GLY A 39 -10.22 15.11 11.08
C GLY A 39 -9.57 13.74 10.85
N LEU A 40 -8.71 13.64 9.82
CA LEU A 40 -7.97 12.44 9.47
C LEU A 40 -7.00 12.08 10.59
N VAL A 41 -6.99 10.80 10.98
CA VAL A 41 -6.08 10.26 12.01
C VAL A 41 -4.93 9.50 11.36
N GLY A 42 -5.22 8.65 10.38
CA GLY A 42 -4.21 7.87 9.70
C GLY A 42 -4.80 6.81 8.77
N MET A 43 -3.92 6.06 8.11
CA MET A 43 -4.32 4.91 7.30
C MET A 43 -4.79 3.78 8.22
N ASP A 44 -5.95 3.22 7.94
CA ASP A 44 -6.57 2.12 8.69
C ASP A 44 -6.25 0.77 8.05
N HIS A 45 -6.52 0.67 6.77
CA HIS A 45 -6.24 -0.52 5.97
C HIS A 45 -6.03 -0.20 4.48
N VAL A 46 -5.53 -1.20 3.77
CA VAL A 46 -5.50 -1.25 2.31
C VAL A 46 -6.39 -2.40 1.87
N GLY A 47 -7.40 -2.11 1.06
CA GLY A 47 -8.27 -3.14 0.47
C GLY A 47 -7.65 -3.70 -0.80
N LEU A 48 -7.69 -5.02 -0.95
CA LEU A 48 -7.15 -5.75 -2.10
C LEU A 48 -8.13 -6.84 -2.53
N THR A 49 -8.42 -6.89 -3.84
CA THR A 49 -9.21 -7.98 -4.41
C THR A 49 -8.31 -9.11 -4.88
N VAL A 50 -8.60 -10.31 -4.39
CA VAL A 50 -7.87 -11.55 -4.63
C VAL A 50 -8.78 -12.59 -5.33
N PRO A 51 -8.19 -13.56 -6.06
CA PRO A 51 -8.98 -14.58 -6.76
C PRO A 51 -9.65 -15.59 -5.83
N ASP A 52 -9.02 -15.91 -4.70
CA ASP A 52 -9.44 -16.86 -3.69
C ASP A 52 -9.00 -16.31 -2.33
N ILE A 53 -9.97 -15.95 -1.51
CA ILE A 53 -9.69 -15.28 -0.23
C ILE A 53 -9.16 -16.26 0.81
N ASP A 54 -9.59 -17.51 0.78
CA ASP A 54 -9.13 -18.53 1.74
C ASP A 54 -7.65 -18.85 1.48
N GLU A 55 -7.25 -18.97 0.19
CA GLU A 55 -5.85 -19.15 -0.19
C GLU A 55 -5.01 -17.94 0.21
N ALA A 56 -5.49 -16.73 -0.03
CA ALA A 56 -4.78 -15.50 0.32
C ALA A 56 -4.62 -15.35 1.84
N VAL A 57 -5.69 -15.56 2.62
CA VAL A 57 -5.63 -15.52 4.10
C VAL A 57 -4.66 -16.58 4.63
N ALA A 58 -4.73 -17.80 4.14
CA ALA A 58 -3.82 -18.89 4.53
C ALA A 58 -2.36 -18.55 4.20
N TRP A 59 -2.12 -17.87 3.08
CA TRP A 59 -0.80 -17.39 2.70
C TRP A 59 -0.29 -16.32 3.68
N PHE A 60 -1.09 -15.28 3.97
CA PHE A 60 -0.71 -14.22 4.92
C PHE A 60 -0.42 -14.80 6.32
N GLN A 61 -1.22 -15.75 6.78
CA GLN A 61 -1.01 -16.43 8.06
C GLN A 61 0.26 -17.28 8.08
N ARG A 62 0.46 -18.13 7.07
CA ARG A 62 1.59 -19.05 7.01
C ARG A 62 2.91 -18.35 6.72
N VAL A 63 2.93 -17.46 5.71
CA VAL A 63 4.16 -16.84 5.22
C VAL A 63 4.57 -15.67 6.09
N LEU A 64 3.65 -14.74 6.38
CA LEU A 64 3.96 -13.53 7.13
C LEU A 64 3.64 -13.65 8.64
N GLY A 65 2.85 -14.65 9.05
CA GLY A 65 2.42 -14.82 10.44
C GLY A 65 1.34 -13.83 10.87
N CYS A 66 0.54 -13.34 9.92
CA CYS A 66 -0.54 -12.40 10.20
C CYS A 66 -1.68 -13.10 10.94
N SER A 67 -2.44 -12.36 11.74
CA SER A 67 -3.74 -12.79 12.28
C SER A 67 -4.88 -12.36 11.35
N ALA A 68 -6.00 -13.08 11.38
CA ALA A 68 -7.21 -12.78 10.61
C ALA A 68 -8.42 -12.66 11.55
N PRO A 69 -8.51 -11.56 12.34
CA PRO A 69 -9.49 -11.46 13.42
C PRO A 69 -10.90 -11.15 12.96
N LEU A 70 -11.10 -10.69 11.72
CA LEU A 70 -12.38 -10.21 11.23
C LEU A 70 -12.68 -10.78 9.85
N THR A 71 -13.75 -11.55 9.74
CA THR A 71 -14.29 -12.10 8.48
C THR A 71 -15.80 -11.91 8.45
N PHE A 72 -16.34 -11.50 7.31
CA PHE A 72 -17.77 -11.29 7.09
C PHE A 72 -18.17 -11.32 5.62
N GLY A 73 -19.45 -11.35 5.33
CA GLY A 73 -20.06 -11.53 4.01
C GLY A 73 -20.98 -12.76 4.00
N PRO A 74 -21.57 -13.14 2.87
CA PRO A 74 -21.50 -12.44 1.57
C PRO A 74 -22.36 -11.18 1.50
N PHE A 75 -22.13 -10.32 0.46
CA PHE A 75 -22.95 -9.15 0.16
C PHE A 75 -23.29 -9.08 -1.32
N ALA A 76 -24.56 -8.84 -1.61
CA ALA A 76 -25.08 -8.70 -2.97
C ALA A 76 -26.34 -7.82 -2.99
N ASP A 77 -26.60 -7.25 -4.16
CA ASP A 77 -27.90 -6.64 -4.46
C ASP A 77 -28.45 -7.24 -5.76
N PRO A 78 -29.37 -8.21 -5.65
CA PRO A 78 -29.85 -8.94 -6.82
C PRO A 78 -30.74 -8.11 -7.76
N THR A 79 -31.26 -6.96 -7.33
CA THR A 79 -32.26 -6.20 -8.11
C THR A 79 -31.94 -4.71 -8.23
N GLY A 80 -31.28 -4.10 -7.28
CA GLY A 80 -30.96 -2.66 -7.22
C GLY A 80 -29.60 -2.30 -7.82
N THR A 81 -29.08 -1.15 -7.42
CA THR A 81 -27.78 -0.60 -7.83
C THR A 81 -26.82 -0.39 -6.66
N PHE A 82 -27.14 -0.97 -5.50
CA PHE A 82 -26.39 -0.73 -4.25
C PHE A 82 -24.90 -1.01 -4.40
N MET A 83 -24.53 -2.14 -5.04
CA MET A 83 -23.13 -2.49 -5.24
C MET A 83 -22.39 -1.47 -6.14
N GLN A 84 -23.07 -0.97 -7.17
CA GLN A 84 -22.53 0.08 -8.03
C GLN A 84 -22.42 1.41 -7.29
N ASP A 85 -23.48 1.80 -6.61
CA ASP A 85 -23.57 3.11 -5.95
C ASP A 85 -22.59 3.21 -4.78
N LEU A 86 -22.35 2.12 -4.05
CA LEU A 86 -21.46 2.10 -2.89
C LEU A 86 -19.99 1.90 -3.25
N LEU A 87 -19.70 0.97 -4.18
CA LEU A 87 -18.34 0.46 -4.43
C LEU A 87 -17.82 0.74 -5.85
N GLY A 88 -18.66 1.28 -6.74
CA GLY A 88 -18.29 1.55 -8.12
C GLY A 88 -18.07 0.28 -8.96
N VAL A 89 -18.64 -0.86 -8.55
CA VAL A 89 -18.54 -2.16 -9.23
C VAL A 89 -19.81 -2.45 -10.05
N HIS A 90 -19.84 -3.57 -10.78
CA HIS A 90 -21.05 -3.99 -11.48
C HIS A 90 -22.23 -4.14 -10.51
N PRO A 91 -23.46 -3.69 -10.83
CA PRO A 91 -24.59 -3.77 -9.91
C PRO A 91 -24.95 -5.21 -9.48
N ARG A 92 -24.57 -6.23 -10.28
CA ARG A 92 -24.73 -7.65 -9.94
C ARG A 92 -23.46 -8.28 -9.38
N ALA A 93 -22.46 -7.49 -9.01
CA ALA A 93 -21.29 -8.02 -8.30
C ALA A 93 -21.72 -8.57 -6.94
N VAL A 94 -21.13 -9.69 -6.58
CA VAL A 94 -21.21 -10.28 -5.25
C VAL A 94 -19.87 -10.15 -4.58
N ILE A 95 -19.83 -9.66 -3.35
CA ILE A 95 -18.70 -9.89 -2.46
C ILE A 95 -18.95 -11.22 -1.78
N GLU A 96 -18.18 -12.23 -2.13
CA GLU A 96 -18.32 -13.56 -1.53
C GLU A 96 -17.86 -13.53 -0.07
N GLN A 97 -16.74 -12.87 0.19
CA GLN A 97 -16.16 -12.73 1.52
C GLN A 97 -15.28 -11.49 1.63
N ILE A 98 -15.19 -10.94 2.83
CA ILE A 98 -14.22 -9.93 3.25
C ILE A 98 -13.48 -10.49 4.47
N THR A 99 -12.15 -10.40 4.47
CA THR A 99 -11.33 -10.77 5.62
C THR A 99 -10.24 -9.71 5.84
N LEU A 100 -10.19 -9.17 7.06
CA LEU A 100 -9.11 -8.28 7.44
C LEU A 100 -8.01 -9.07 8.13
N VAL A 101 -6.77 -8.90 7.65
CA VAL A 101 -5.57 -9.47 8.24
C VAL A 101 -4.71 -8.37 8.86
N ARG A 102 -4.14 -8.67 10.04
CA ARG A 102 -3.18 -7.84 10.73
C ARG A 102 -1.79 -8.48 10.69
N CYS A 103 -0.83 -7.76 10.13
CA CYS A 103 0.56 -8.20 10.00
C CYS A 103 1.47 -7.26 10.82
N GLY A 104 1.74 -7.64 12.06
CA GLY A 104 2.55 -6.82 12.97
C GLY A 104 1.79 -5.62 13.56
N ARG A 105 2.47 -4.48 13.68
CA ARG A 105 2.01 -3.29 14.41
C ARG A 105 1.78 -2.08 13.48
N SER A 106 0.98 -2.27 12.45
CA SER A 106 0.72 -1.27 11.40
C SER A 106 -0.63 -1.53 10.77
N ALA A 107 -1.05 -0.68 9.81
CA ALA A 107 -2.31 -0.80 9.11
C ALA A 107 -2.60 -2.21 8.60
N ASN A 108 -3.87 -2.52 8.54
CA ASN A 108 -4.37 -3.83 8.17
C ASN A 108 -4.45 -3.99 6.65
N ILE A 109 -4.66 -5.21 6.19
CA ILE A 109 -5.01 -5.51 4.81
C ILE A 109 -6.43 -6.08 4.83
N GLU A 110 -7.32 -5.50 4.04
CA GLU A 110 -8.67 -5.98 3.83
C GLU A 110 -8.72 -6.74 2.52
N LEU A 111 -8.92 -8.04 2.59
CA LEU A 111 -9.01 -8.93 1.43
C LEU A 111 -10.46 -9.07 1.00
N PHE A 112 -10.70 -8.99 -0.30
CA PHE A 112 -11.99 -9.20 -0.93
C PHE A 112 -11.93 -10.34 -1.94
N GLU A 113 -12.96 -11.17 -1.94
CA GLU A 113 -13.27 -12.04 -3.05
C GLU A 113 -14.57 -11.57 -3.70
N TYR A 114 -14.53 -11.31 -5.00
CA TYR A 114 -15.67 -10.88 -5.78
C TYR A 114 -16.01 -11.88 -6.87
N ASP A 115 -17.32 -12.11 -7.09
CA ASP A 115 -17.86 -12.58 -8.35
C ASP A 115 -18.59 -11.43 -9.05
N ALA A 116 -18.13 -11.02 -10.24
CA ALA A 116 -18.76 -9.93 -10.98
C ALA A 116 -18.78 -10.22 -12.50
N PRO A 117 -19.93 -9.98 -13.19
CA PRO A 117 -20.09 -10.31 -14.60
C PRO A 117 -19.07 -9.66 -15.54
N ASP A 118 -18.51 -8.52 -15.14
CA ASP A 118 -17.56 -7.73 -15.92
C ASP A 118 -16.17 -7.66 -15.26
N GLN A 119 -15.83 -8.65 -14.41
CA GLN A 119 -14.58 -8.72 -13.69
C GLN A 119 -13.38 -8.92 -14.62
N ILE A 120 -12.35 -8.12 -14.47
CA ILE A 120 -11.08 -8.33 -15.14
C ILE A 120 -10.22 -9.23 -14.26
N THR A 121 -9.90 -10.44 -14.76
CA THR A 121 -9.19 -11.50 -14.01
C THR A 121 -7.69 -11.58 -14.30
N THR A 122 -7.11 -10.59 -14.99
CA THR A 122 -5.67 -10.48 -15.20
C THR A 122 -5.05 -9.54 -14.18
N PHE A 123 -3.94 -9.94 -13.56
CA PHE A 123 -3.24 -9.07 -12.61
C PHE A 123 -2.50 -7.92 -13.31
N PRO A 124 -2.54 -6.70 -12.75
CA PRO A 124 -1.73 -5.60 -13.26
C PRO A 124 -0.23 -5.80 -12.94
N LYS A 125 0.63 -5.25 -13.78
CA LYS A 125 2.05 -5.02 -13.47
C LYS A 125 2.19 -3.77 -12.60
N ASN A 126 3.30 -3.63 -11.88
CA ASN A 126 3.58 -2.39 -11.14
C ASN A 126 3.56 -1.14 -12.03
N SER A 127 3.93 -1.25 -13.31
CA SER A 127 3.91 -0.14 -14.28
C SER A 127 2.54 0.21 -14.84
N ASP A 128 1.50 -0.60 -14.64
CA ASP A 128 0.13 -0.30 -15.11
C ASP A 128 -0.56 0.71 -14.18
N TRP A 129 -1.54 1.48 -14.66
CA TRP A 129 -2.27 2.44 -13.81
C TRP A 129 -3.00 1.82 -12.62
N ALA A 130 -3.23 0.51 -12.66
CA ALA A 130 -3.73 -0.26 -11.54
C ALA A 130 -2.62 -0.96 -10.74
N GLY A 131 -1.35 -0.75 -11.10
CA GLY A 131 -0.19 -1.33 -10.43
C GLY A 131 -0.14 -0.94 -8.96
N HIS A 132 0.28 -1.89 -8.12
CA HIS A 132 0.44 -1.68 -6.69
C HIS A 132 1.35 -2.73 -6.06
N HIS A 133 1.87 -2.39 -4.89
CA HIS A 133 2.55 -3.33 -4.00
C HIS A 133 2.25 -2.96 -2.54
N VAL A 134 2.52 -3.90 -1.64
CA VAL A 134 2.47 -3.68 -0.19
C VAL A 134 3.86 -3.92 0.37
N ALA A 135 4.40 -2.94 1.07
CA ALA A 135 5.73 -3.01 1.66
C ALA A 135 5.66 -3.27 3.17
N PHE A 136 6.48 -4.20 3.63
CA PHE A 136 6.65 -4.50 5.04
C PHE A 136 8.06 -4.17 5.51
N TYR A 137 8.14 -3.44 6.61
CA TYR A 137 9.41 -3.15 7.25
C TYR A 137 9.94 -4.36 8.03
N VAL A 138 11.22 -4.65 7.83
CA VAL A 138 12.00 -5.65 8.56
C VAL A 138 13.31 -5.05 9.04
N ASP A 139 13.76 -5.42 10.25
CA ASP A 139 15.08 -4.95 10.75
C ASP A 139 16.26 -5.72 10.12
N ASP A 140 16.06 -7.01 9.81
CA ASP A 140 17.05 -7.89 9.16
C ASP A 140 16.49 -8.39 7.83
N ILE A 141 16.86 -7.72 6.75
CA ILE A 141 16.33 -8.03 5.42
C ILE A 141 16.86 -9.37 4.88
N ASP A 142 18.09 -9.75 5.22
CA ASP A 142 18.67 -11.00 4.72
C ASP A 142 17.97 -12.21 5.35
N ALA A 143 17.73 -12.17 6.66
CA ALA A 143 16.97 -13.22 7.35
C ALA A 143 15.50 -13.28 6.86
N ALA A 144 14.88 -12.13 6.63
CA ALA A 144 13.50 -12.05 6.13
C ALA A 144 13.39 -12.58 4.71
N VAL A 145 14.31 -12.22 3.81
CA VAL A 145 14.36 -12.73 2.43
C VAL A 145 14.59 -14.24 2.42
N ALA A 146 15.52 -14.76 3.25
CA ALA A 146 15.76 -16.19 3.36
C ALA A 146 14.50 -16.95 3.80
N HIS A 147 13.73 -16.41 4.76
CA HIS A 147 12.45 -16.95 5.17
C HIS A 147 11.44 -17.01 4.02
N MET A 148 11.23 -15.88 3.31
CA MET A 148 10.29 -15.83 2.18
C MET A 148 10.64 -16.85 1.09
N VAL A 149 11.93 -16.99 0.77
CA VAL A 149 12.40 -18.01 -0.18
C VAL A 149 12.14 -19.42 0.32
N ALA A 150 12.40 -19.68 1.60
CA ALA A 150 12.13 -20.99 2.21
C ALA A 150 10.64 -21.35 2.21
N GLN A 151 9.74 -20.37 2.26
CA GLN A 151 8.29 -20.53 2.09
C GLN A 151 7.85 -20.69 0.62
N GLY A 152 8.78 -20.68 -0.34
CA GLY A 152 8.49 -20.85 -1.76
C GLY A 152 7.90 -19.63 -2.44
N VAL A 153 8.01 -18.44 -1.84
CA VAL A 153 7.51 -17.20 -2.46
C VAL A 153 8.42 -16.80 -3.63
N GLN A 154 7.82 -16.43 -4.77
CA GLN A 154 8.56 -16.00 -5.95
C GLN A 154 9.35 -14.71 -5.65
N LYS A 155 10.68 -14.87 -5.52
CA LYS A 155 11.61 -13.76 -5.28
C LYS A 155 11.96 -13.07 -6.59
N LEU A 156 12.00 -11.74 -6.59
CA LEU A 156 12.60 -10.91 -7.64
C LEU A 156 14.05 -10.55 -7.27
N LEU A 157 14.68 -9.68 -8.06
CA LEU A 157 16.07 -9.27 -7.82
C LEU A 157 16.20 -8.58 -6.44
N GLY A 158 17.30 -8.84 -5.76
CA GLY A 158 17.61 -8.25 -4.46
C GLY A 158 18.17 -9.28 -3.46
N PRO A 159 18.42 -8.91 -2.19
CA PRO A 159 18.25 -7.57 -1.61
C PRO A 159 19.08 -6.50 -2.32
N LEU A 160 18.48 -5.33 -2.59
CA LEU A 160 19.11 -4.22 -3.28
C LEU A 160 19.31 -3.04 -2.32
N PRO A 161 20.55 -2.71 -1.92
CA PRO A 161 20.83 -1.51 -1.14
C PRO A 161 20.73 -0.26 -2.02
N VAL A 162 20.06 0.78 -1.53
CA VAL A 162 20.01 2.11 -2.12
C VAL A 162 21.11 2.96 -1.48
N THR A 163 22.13 3.31 -2.28
CA THR A 163 23.35 3.97 -1.78
C THR A 163 23.35 5.48 -1.98
N ASP A 164 22.51 5.99 -2.89
CA ASP A 164 22.51 7.39 -3.29
C ASP A 164 21.11 8.00 -3.27
N GLY A 165 21.08 9.34 -3.26
CA GLY A 165 19.84 10.09 -3.26
C GLY A 165 19.15 10.15 -1.90
N PRO A 166 17.94 10.70 -1.83
CA PRO A 166 17.24 10.93 -0.56
C PRO A 166 16.77 9.64 0.12
N ALA A 167 16.60 8.56 -0.61
CA ALA A 167 16.24 7.23 -0.11
C ALA A 167 17.47 6.37 0.29
N ALA A 168 18.70 6.92 0.19
CA ALA A 168 19.91 6.19 0.57
C ALA A 168 19.84 5.75 2.04
N GLY A 169 20.28 4.52 2.30
CA GLY A 169 20.21 3.86 3.61
C GLY A 169 19.14 2.78 3.70
N GLN A 170 18.22 2.70 2.74
CA GLN A 170 17.30 1.58 2.65
C GLN A 170 17.86 0.41 1.83
N THR A 171 17.37 -0.78 2.13
CA THR A 171 17.56 -2.00 1.32
C THR A 171 16.20 -2.61 1.06
N ILE A 172 15.95 -3.00 -0.18
CA ILE A 172 14.64 -3.48 -0.64
C ILE A 172 14.74 -4.86 -1.30
N ASN A 173 13.67 -5.65 -1.25
CA ASN A 173 13.48 -6.84 -2.06
C ASN A 173 12.01 -7.06 -2.39
N TYR A 174 11.71 -7.24 -3.67
CA TYR A 174 10.36 -7.55 -4.12
C TYR A 174 10.13 -9.05 -4.25
N PHE A 175 8.89 -9.44 -3.99
CA PHE A 175 8.34 -10.79 -4.18
C PHE A 175 7.00 -10.69 -4.90
N ARG A 176 6.57 -11.79 -5.51
CA ARG A 176 5.22 -11.90 -6.06
C ARG A 176 4.45 -12.96 -5.27
N ALA A 177 3.34 -12.55 -4.68
CA ALA A 177 2.42 -13.46 -4.03
C ALA A 177 1.61 -14.26 -5.06
N PRO A 178 1.11 -15.45 -4.73
CA PRO A 178 0.36 -16.30 -5.68
C PRO A 178 -0.93 -15.63 -6.18
N PHE A 179 -1.53 -14.79 -5.38
CA PHE A 179 -2.71 -13.97 -5.72
C PHE A 179 -2.35 -12.66 -6.45
N GLY A 180 -1.16 -12.56 -7.04
CA GLY A 180 -0.73 -11.54 -8.00
C GLY A 180 -0.24 -10.22 -7.42
N THR A 181 -0.44 -9.95 -6.13
CA THR A 181 0.08 -8.74 -5.46
C THR A 181 1.59 -8.82 -5.31
N TYR A 182 2.27 -7.71 -5.55
CA TYR A 182 3.69 -7.57 -5.23
C TYR A 182 3.84 -7.26 -3.74
N ILE A 183 4.76 -7.96 -3.08
CA ILE A 183 5.15 -7.76 -1.69
C ILE A 183 6.58 -7.24 -1.68
N GLU A 184 6.81 -6.13 -1.01
CA GLU A 184 8.13 -5.58 -0.79
C GLU A 184 8.56 -5.82 0.66
N LEU A 185 9.81 -6.24 0.87
CA LEU A 185 10.48 -6.12 2.15
C LEU A 185 11.41 -4.92 2.08
N ILE A 186 11.33 -4.04 3.07
CA ILE A 186 12.16 -2.83 3.18
C ILE A 186 12.83 -2.77 4.55
N SER A 187 14.11 -2.39 4.58
CA SER A 187 14.89 -2.20 5.79
C SER A 187 15.72 -0.92 5.70
N TYR A 188 15.68 -0.10 6.74
CA TYR A 188 16.49 1.10 6.91
C TYR A 188 16.84 1.29 8.41
N PRO A 189 17.65 0.38 8.99
CA PRO A 189 17.90 0.35 10.45
C PRO A 189 18.52 1.63 10.98
N ASP A 190 19.31 2.31 10.19
CA ASP A 190 19.97 3.58 10.54
C ASP A 190 19.25 4.82 9.97
N GLY A 191 18.05 4.63 9.42
CA GLY A 191 17.25 5.65 8.73
C GLY A 191 17.70 5.92 7.30
N MET A 192 16.98 6.80 6.62
CA MET A 192 17.25 7.20 5.24
C MET A 192 17.87 8.61 5.15
N ALA A 193 18.59 8.89 4.07
CA ALA A 193 19.32 10.17 3.92
C ALA A 193 18.41 11.41 4.02
N TYR A 194 17.17 11.35 3.53
CA TYR A 194 16.22 12.47 3.62
C TYR A 194 15.88 12.85 5.07
N GLU A 195 15.99 11.92 6.02
CA GLU A 195 15.68 12.13 7.45
C GLU A 195 16.70 13.01 8.17
N ARG A 196 17.83 13.34 7.52
CA ARG A 196 18.86 14.24 8.11
C ARG A 196 18.39 15.69 8.25
N ASP A 197 17.39 16.09 7.48
CA ASP A 197 16.74 17.40 7.55
C ASP A 197 15.22 17.28 7.40
N PRO A 198 14.53 16.62 8.33
CA PRO A 198 13.11 16.48 8.17
C PRO A 198 12.34 17.43 9.07
N SER A 199 11.54 18.27 8.48
CA SER A 199 10.47 18.92 9.24
C SER A 199 9.39 17.90 9.64
N ARG A 200 9.24 16.78 8.90
CA ARG A 200 8.35 15.66 9.23
C ARG A 200 8.83 14.36 8.56
N PRO A 201 9.34 13.39 9.32
CA PRO A 201 9.69 12.08 8.79
C PRO A 201 8.44 11.32 8.35
N LEU A 202 8.62 10.34 7.44
CA LEU A 202 7.61 9.33 7.17
C LEU A 202 7.26 8.58 8.47
N TRP A 203 6.05 8.06 8.53
CA TRP A 203 5.70 7.12 9.58
C TRP A 203 6.46 5.80 9.36
N SER A 204 6.83 5.12 10.42
CA SER A 204 7.53 3.84 10.33
C SER A 204 7.07 2.93 11.47
N PRO A 205 6.79 1.64 11.20
CA PRO A 205 6.44 0.69 12.25
C PRO A 205 7.57 0.51 13.28
N LYS A 206 8.82 0.79 12.89
CA LYS A 206 9.97 0.77 13.80
C LYS A 206 9.88 1.83 14.89
N ARG A 207 9.48 3.05 14.52
CA ARG A 207 9.46 4.19 15.44
C ARG A 207 8.16 4.34 16.22
N ASN A 208 7.06 3.93 15.61
CA ASN A 208 5.72 4.31 16.06
C ASN A 208 4.87 3.13 16.56
N GLY A 209 5.39 1.91 16.55
CA GLY A 209 4.61 0.74 16.98
C GLY A 209 4.86 0.40 18.47
N SER A 210 3.79 0.27 19.26
CA SER A 210 3.86 -0.06 20.69
C SER A 210 3.64 -1.54 21.01
N ASP A 211 2.94 -2.30 20.16
CA ASP A 211 2.52 -3.66 20.45
C ASP A 211 3.34 -4.68 19.66
N SER A 212 3.93 -5.65 20.34
CA SER A 212 4.61 -6.78 19.70
C SER A 212 3.58 -7.84 19.30
N VAL A 213 3.10 -7.80 18.07
CA VAL A 213 2.41 -8.95 17.46
C VAL A 213 3.47 -9.82 16.81
N ALA A 214 3.56 -11.08 17.23
CA ALA A 214 4.51 -12.02 16.65
C ALA A 214 4.17 -12.28 15.18
N THR A 215 5.19 -12.27 14.33
CA THR A 215 5.11 -12.58 12.90
C THR A 215 6.00 -13.79 12.57
N SER A 216 5.74 -14.48 11.46
CA SER A 216 6.56 -15.62 11.03
C SER A 216 7.84 -15.17 10.33
N VAL A 217 7.81 -14.00 9.67
CA VAL A 217 9.00 -13.42 9.04
C VAL A 217 9.89 -12.83 10.12
N PRO A 218 11.17 -13.23 10.18
CA PRO A 218 12.10 -12.67 11.15
C PRO A 218 12.14 -11.14 11.08
N THR A 219 12.04 -10.50 12.24
CA THR A 219 12.13 -9.03 12.41
C THR A 219 11.09 -8.19 11.66
N LEU A 220 10.02 -8.78 11.12
CA LEU A 220 8.93 -8.03 10.50
C LEU A 220 8.17 -7.25 11.58
N LEU A 221 8.08 -5.93 11.38
CA LEU A 221 7.40 -5.04 12.32
C LEU A 221 6.00 -4.63 11.87
N GLY A 222 5.74 -4.57 10.57
CA GLY A 222 4.43 -4.22 10.02
C GLY A 222 4.53 -3.57 8.65
N MET A 223 3.39 -3.17 8.09
CA MET A 223 3.33 -2.46 6.82
C MET A 223 4.03 -1.09 6.94
N ASP A 224 4.91 -0.79 6.01
CA ASP A 224 5.64 0.48 5.91
C ASP A 224 4.92 1.46 4.97
N HIS A 225 4.53 0.97 3.81
CA HIS A 225 3.80 1.73 2.81
C HIS A 225 2.99 0.83 1.88
N VAL A 226 2.07 1.45 1.15
CA VAL A 226 1.45 0.89 -0.04
C VAL A 226 1.91 1.68 -1.25
N GLY A 227 2.47 1.00 -2.24
CA GLY A 227 2.83 1.61 -3.52
C GLY A 227 1.66 1.57 -4.49
N ILE A 228 1.40 2.67 -5.17
CA ILE A 228 0.39 2.77 -6.24
C ILE A 228 0.94 3.51 -7.46
N THR A 229 0.61 3.03 -8.63
CA THR A 229 0.95 3.71 -9.88
C THR A 229 -0.18 4.64 -10.30
N VAL A 230 0.19 5.89 -10.56
CA VAL A 230 -0.72 6.97 -10.95
C VAL A 230 -0.36 7.53 -12.33
N PRO A 231 -1.33 8.07 -13.10
CA PRO A 231 -1.06 8.62 -14.42
C PRO A 231 -0.31 9.96 -14.42
N ASP A 232 -0.39 10.71 -13.32
CA ASP A 232 0.21 12.03 -13.10
C ASP A 232 0.58 12.14 -11.61
N ILE A 233 1.86 12.02 -11.30
CA ILE A 233 2.32 11.97 -9.91
C ILE A 233 2.24 13.34 -9.23
N ASP A 234 2.44 14.42 -9.95
CA ASP A 234 2.32 15.75 -9.38
C ASP A 234 0.87 16.06 -9.02
N GLY A 235 -0.07 15.73 -9.90
CA GLY A 235 -1.51 15.85 -9.63
C GLY A 235 -1.95 15.00 -8.45
N ALA A 236 -1.50 13.74 -8.38
CA ALA A 236 -1.82 12.85 -7.25
C ALA A 236 -1.21 13.36 -5.94
N ARG A 237 0.06 13.75 -5.94
CA ARG A 237 0.75 14.32 -4.77
C ARG A 237 0.05 15.58 -4.25
N HIS A 238 -0.30 16.51 -5.13
CA HIS A 238 -1.05 17.73 -4.77
C HIS A 238 -2.41 17.37 -4.17
N TRP A 239 -3.11 16.37 -4.73
CA TRP A 239 -4.38 15.93 -4.18
C TRP A 239 -4.24 15.40 -2.75
N PHE A 240 -3.26 14.54 -2.48
CA PHE A 240 -3.00 14.05 -1.11
C PHE A 240 -2.64 15.19 -0.16
N VAL A 241 -1.83 16.15 -0.59
CA VAL A 241 -1.39 17.27 0.26
C VAL A 241 -2.52 18.28 0.49
N ASP A 242 -3.17 18.75 -0.58
CA ASP A 242 -4.11 19.88 -0.51
C ASP A 242 -5.53 19.45 -0.12
N VAL A 243 -5.93 18.23 -0.45
CA VAL A 243 -7.27 17.70 -0.14
C VAL A 243 -7.26 16.89 1.17
N LEU A 244 -6.37 15.93 1.32
CA LEU A 244 -6.31 15.12 2.54
C LEU A 244 -5.47 15.75 3.66
N GLY A 245 -4.62 16.74 3.34
CA GLY A 245 -3.74 17.38 4.31
C GLY A 245 -2.53 16.54 4.68
N CYS A 246 -2.10 15.63 3.80
CA CYS A 246 -0.91 14.81 3.96
C CYS A 246 0.36 15.65 3.78
N SER A 247 1.51 15.13 4.20
CA SER A 247 2.83 15.67 3.88
C SER A 247 3.50 14.81 2.81
N SER A 248 4.36 15.41 1.98
CA SER A 248 5.16 14.70 0.98
C SER A 248 6.65 15.03 1.19
N PRO A 249 7.32 14.33 2.12
CA PRO A 249 8.67 14.68 2.52
C PRO A 249 9.76 14.16 1.57
N LEU A 250 9.42 13.23 0.68
CA LEU A 250 10.38 12.51 -0.13
C LEU A 250 9.86 12.35 -1.57
N SER A 251 10.70 12.79 -2.54
CA SER A 251 10.48 12.51 -3.96
C SER A 251 11.84 12.31 -4.64
N PHE A 252 11.91 11.37 -5.57
CA PHE A 252 13.14 11.01 -6.27
C PHE A 252 12.85 10.28 -7.59
N GLY A 253 13.85 10.15 -8.44
CA GLY A 253 13.80 9.58 -9.78
C GLY A 253 14.52 10.51 -10.79
N PRO A 254 14.53 10.18 -12.09
CA PRO A 254 13.97 8.96 -12.70
C PRO A 254 14.87 7.73 -12.55
N PHE A 255 14.28 6.52 -12.81
CA PHE A 255 14.99 5.25 -12.85
C PHE A 255 14.59 4.44 -14.07
N GLY A 256 15.58 3.86 -14.75
CA GLY A 256 15.35 3.01 -15.90
C GLY A 256 16.62 2.24 -16.29
N ASP A 257 16.44 1.24 -17.15
CA ASP A 257 17.55 0.47 -17.71
C ASP A 257 17.43 0.45 -19.25
N PRO A 258 18.25 1.24 -19.95
CA PRO A 258 18.11 1.37 -21.39
C PRO A 258 18.56 0.12 -22.19
N VAL A 259 19.31 -0.80 -21.59
CA VAL A 259 19.91 -1.93 -22.31
C VAL A 259 19.75 -3.30 -21.65
N GLY A 260 19.68 -3.37 -20.31
CA GLY A 260 19.61 -4.63 -19.56
C GLY A 260 18.18 -5.08 -19.25
N THR A 261 18.02 -5.88 -18.23
CA THR A 261 16.74 -6.43 -17.73
C THR A 261 16.43 -6.01 -16.30
N PHE A 262 17.18 -5.03 -15.76
CA PHE A 262 17.10 -4.63 -14.36
C PHE A 262 15.67 -4.31 -13.91
N MET A 263 14.92 -3.54 -14.72
CA MET A 263 13.54 -3.17 -14.39
C MET A 263 12.61 -4.39 -14.34
N GLN A 264 12.81 -5.36 -15.23
CA GLN A 264 12.07 -6.63 -15.23
C GLN A 264 12.45 -7.49 -14.03
N ASP A 265 13.74 -7.64 -13.78
CA ASP A 265 14.26 -8.52 -12.74
C ASP A 265 13.90 -8.01 -11.33
N LEU A 266 13.90 -6.68 -11.12
CA LEU A 266 13.61 -6.07 -9.84
C LEU A 266 12.11 -5.90 -9.56
N LEU A 267 11.33 -5.45 -10.57
CA LEU A 267 9.95 -4.97 -10.39
C LEU A 267 8.91 -5.78 -11.16
N GLY A 268 9.33 -6.75 -11.99
CA GLY A 268 8.42 -7.54 -12.82
C GLY A 268 7.71 -6.74 -13.92
N VAL A 269 8.29 -5.61 -14.34
CA VAL A 269 7.76 -4.74 -15.39
C VAL A 269 8.51 -4.95 -16.72
N HIS A 270 8.09 -4.27 -17.78
CA HIS A 270 8.82 -4.32 -19.05
C HIS A 270 10.29 -3.86 -18.86
N PRO A 271 11.31 -4.51 -19.45
CA PRO A 271 12.71 -4.14 -19.25
C PRO A 271 13.04 -2.69 -19.66
N ARG A 272 12.25 -2.10 -20.58
CA ARG A 272 12.36 -0.66 -20.97
C ARG A 272 11.38 0.24 -20.22
N ALA A 273 10.76 -0.23 -19.14
CA ALA A 273 9.97 0.66 -18.30
C ALA A 273 10.89 1.68 -17.60
N VAL A 274 10.39 2.89 -17.48
CA VAL A 274 11.03 3.96 -16.72
C VAL A 274 10.10 4.36 -15.60
N ILE A 275 10.61 4.43 -14.38
CA ILE A 275 9.97 5.15 -13.29
C ILE A 275 10.37 6.61 -13.48
N GLU A 276 9.43 7.44 -13.88
CA GLU A 276 9.69 8.87 -14.10
C GLU A 276 9.92 9.58 -12.75
N GLN A 277 9.11 9.21 -11.76
CA GLN A 277 9.23 9.75 -10.41
C GLN A 277 8.60 8.80 -9.39
N ILE A 278 9.13 8.84 -8.17
CA ILE A 278 8.55 8.28 -6.94
C ILE A 278 8.30 9.42 -5.97
N SER A 279 7.18 9.41 -5.27
CA SER A 279 6.88 10.38 -4.21
C SER A 279 6.19 9.70 -3.04
N MET A 280 6.75 9.87 -1.84
CA MET A 280 6.14 9.35 -0.62
C MET A 280 5.22 10.39 -0.01
N VAL A 281 4.01 9.98 0.35
CA VAL A 281 3.06 10.83 1.09
C VAL A 281 2.68 10.18 2.42
N ARG A 282 2.72 10.97 3.48
CA ARG A 282 2.31 10.58 4.83
C ARG A 282 1.00 11.26 5.21
N CYS A 283 -0.01 10.46 5.55
CA CYS A 283 -1.35 10.91 5.92
C CYS A 283 -1.65 10.55 7.39
N GLY A 284 -1.10 11.32 8.32
CA GLY A 284 -1.30 11.09 9.76
C GLY A 284 -0.49 9.90 10.30
N ASN A 285 -1.13 9.04 11.09
CA ASN A 285 -0.56 7.82 11.65
C ASN A 285 -0.69 6.65 10.66
N GLY A 286 0.19 5.66 10.79
CA GLY A 286 0.19 4.49 9.93
C GLY A 286 1.02 4.64 8.66
N PRO A 287 1.01 3.63 7.80
CA PRO A 287 1.82 3.52 6.60
C PRO A 287 1.71 4.72 5.68
N SER A 288 2.77 4.96 4.93
CA SER A 288 2.78 5.96 3.87
C SER A 288 2.13 5.42 2.59
N VAL A 289 1.76 6.31 1.68
CA VAL A 289 1.45 5.96 0.28
C VAL A 289 2.65 6.32 -0.57
N GLU A 290 3.17 5.36 -1.31
CA GLU A 290 4.23 5.57 -2.29
C GLU A 290 3.61 5.72 -3.67
N LEU A 291 3.76 6.89 -4.27
CA LEU A 291 3.24 7.21 -5.60
C LEU A 291 4.32 6.93 -6.64
N PHE A 292 3.95 6.23 -7.71
CA PHE A 292 4.79 5.99 -8.87
C PHE A 292 4.17 6.60 -10.13
N GLU A 293 5.00 7.22 -10.95
CA GLU A 293 4.67 7.48 -12.34
C GLU A 293 5.60 6.65 -13.22
N TYR A 294 5.02 5.87 -14.12
CA TYR A 294 5.76 5.03 -15.06
C TYR A 294 5.49 5.42 -16.50
N THR A 295 6.53 5.33 -17.32
CA THR A 295 6.42 5.14 -18.77
C THR A 295 6.87 3.74 -19.12
N SER A 296 6.02 2.93 -19.76
CA SER A 296 6.35 1.57 -20.17
C SER A 296 5.75 1.24 -21.55
N PRO A 297 6.49 0.54 -22.44
CA PRO A 297 5.99 0.19 -23.78
C PRO A 297 4.72 -0.65 -23.77
N ASP A 298 4.51 -1.45 -22.73
CA ASP A 298 3.38 -2.37 -22.55
C ASP A 298 2.42 -1.96 -21.42
N GLN A 299 2.44 -0.67 -21.05
CA GLN A 299 1.63 -0.15 -19.95
C GLN A 299 0.12 -0.21 -20.26
N VAL A 300 -0.64 -0.84 -19.38
CA VAL A 300 -2.10 -0.81 -19.41
C VAL A 300 -2.60 0.46 -18.70
N ARG A 301 -3.21 1.36 -19.47
CA ARG A 301 -3.66 2.69 -19.02
C ARG A 301 -5.15 2.73 -18.69
N THR A 302 -5.62 1.70 -17.98
CA THR A 302 -6.99 1.60 -17.50
C THR A 302 -7.01 1.38 -16.00
N PHE A 303 -7.92 2.09 -15.31
CA PHE A 303 -8.15 1.85 -13.89
C PHE A 303 -8.94 0.56 -13.68
N ARG A 304 -8.74 -0.05 -12.53
CA ARG A 304 -9.49 -1.23 -12.08
C ARG A 304 -10.64 -0.81 -11.18
N LYS A 305 -11.76 -1.52 -11.29
CA LYS A 305 -12.82 -1.49 -10.29
C LYS A 305 -12.35 -2.24 -9.04
N ASN A 306 -12.99 -1.98 -7.91
CA ASN A 306 -12.72 -2.78 -6.69
C ASN A 306 -12.92 -4.28 -6.91
N SER A 307 -13.85 -4.68 -7.79
CA SER A 307 -14.12 -6.10 -8.11
C SER A 307 -13.10 -6.77 -9.03
N ASP A 308 -12.21 -6.02 -9.69
CA ASP A 308 -11.21 -6.60 -10.60
C ASP A 308 -10.02 -7.18 -9.84
N PHE A 309 -9.32 -8.18 -10.39
CA PHE A 309 -8.05 -8.63 -9.83
C PHE A 309 -7.03 -7.49 -9.82
N GLY A 310 -6.47 -7.22 -8.64
CA GLY A 310 -5.66 -6.03 -8.40
C GLY A 310 -6.49 -4.75 -8.20
N GLY A 311 -7.82 -4.86 -8.10
CA GLY A 311 -8.67 -3.81 -7.55
C GLY A 311 -8.26 -3.48 -6.12
N LYS A 312 -8.28 -2.18 -5.78
CA LYS A 312 -7.77 -1.72 -4.48
C LYS A 312 -8.43 -0.44 -4.03
N HIS A 313 -8.41 -0.24 -2.72
CA HIS A 313 -8.70 1.05 -2.10
C HIS A 313 -7.75 1.31 -0.93
N ILE A 314 -7.69 2.55 -0.49
CA ILE A 314 -6.94 2.97 0.70
C ILE A 314 -7.92 3.58 1.67
N ALA A 315 -8.01 3.01 2.87
CA ALA A 315 -8.91 3.47 3.91
C ALA A 315 -8.19 4.35 4.93
N PHE A 316 -8.82 5.48 5.23
CA PHE A 316 -8.36 6.40 6.26
C PHE A 316 -9.38 6.54 7.37
N TYR A 317 -8.92 6.35 8.61
CA TYR A 317 -9.74 6.62 9.76
C TYR A 317 -9.92 8.14 9.95
N VAL A 318 -11.18 8.55 10.15
CA VAL A 318 -11.55 9.93 10.46
C VAL A 318 -12.37 10.00 11.73
N ARG A 319 -12.16 11.06 12.55
CA ARG A 319 -12.84 11.22 13.84
C ARG A 319 -14.34 11.46 13.69
N HIS A 320 -14.76 12.14 12.63
CA HIS A 320 -16.13 12.57 12.40
C HIS A 320 -16.50 12.40 10.93
N ILE A 321 -16.95 11.19 10.57
CA ILE A 321 -17.18 10.83 9.17
C ILE A 321 -18.13 11.78 8.43
N GLY A 322 -19.23 12.24 9.05
CA GLY A 322 -20.14 13.17 8.40
C GLY A 322 -19.50 14.52 8.03
N LYS A 323 -18.60 15.05 8.90
CA LYS A 323 -17.85 16.29 8.61
C LYS A 323 -16.80 16.04 7.52
N ALA A 324 -16.13 14.89 7.58
CA ALA A 324 -15.12 14.52 6.61
C ALA A 324 -15.72 14.34 5.20
N VAL A 325 -16.87 13.68 5.10
CA VAL A 325 -17.61 13.51 3.84
C VAL A 325 -18.03 14.87 3.28
N ALA A 326 -18.62 15.75 4.08
CA ALA A 326 -19.02 17.09 3.65
C ALA A 326 -17.81 17.92 3.16
N TYR A 327 -16.68 17.80 3.85
CA TYR A 327 -15.44 18.46 3.45
C TYR A 327 -14.95 17.96 2.08
N LEU A 328 -14.84 16.63 1.86
CA LEU A 328 -14.38 16.09 0.56
C LEU A 328 -15.33 16.47 -0.58
N GLN A 329 -16.65 16.48 -0.34
CA GLN A 329 -17.63 16.96 -1.32
C GLN A 329 -17.42 18.44 -1.64
N SER A 330 -17.11 19.29 -0.65
CA SER A 330 -16.82 20.70 -0.87
C SER A 330 -15.54 20.94 -1.69
N ARG A 331 -14.63 19.95 -1.73
CA ARG A 331 -13.43 19.93 -2.54
C ARG A 331 -13.64 19.34 -3.94
N GLY A 332 -14.88 18.97 -4.28
CA GLY A 332 -15.24 18.39 -5.56
C GLY A 332 -14.82 16.93 -5.77
N VAL A 333 -14.50 16.20 -4.67
CA VAL A 333 -14.15 14.78 -4.78
C VAL A 333 -15.41 13.95 -5.09
N GLU A 334 -15.31 13.06 -6.08
CA GLU A 334 -16.41 12.17 -6.47
C GLU A 334 -16.78 11.24 -5.31
N LYS A 335 -17.98 11.45 -4.76
CA LYS A 335 -18.50 10.68 -3.64
C LYS A 335 -19.36 9.53 -4.14
N LEU A 336 -19.18 8.34 -3.60
CA LEU A 336 -20.09 7.20 -3.75
C LEU A 336 -21.17 7.22 -2.67
N LEU A 337 -22.04 6.18 -2.63
CA LEU A 337 -23.12 6.08 -1.65
C LEU A 337 -22.56 6.10 -0.20
N GLY A 338 -23.29 6.72 0.70
CA GLY A 338 -22.92 6.80 2.11
C GLY A 338 -23.04 8.22 2.68
N PRO A 339 -22.61 8.47 3.94
CA PRO A 339 -21.99 7.51 4.88
C PRO A 339 -22.92 6.35 5.22
N LEU A 340 -22.41 5.13 5.22
CA LEU A 340 -23.15 3.91 5.51
C LEU A 340 -22.76 3.37 6.88
N PRO A 341 -23.66 3.41 7.89
CA PRO A 341 -23.40 2.74 9.16
C PRO A 341 -23.61 1.23 9.01
N VAL A 342 -22.67 0.45 9.55
CA VAL A 342 -22.79 -1.01 9.69
C VAL A 342 -23.36 -1.30 11.07
N THR A 343 -24.59 -1.85 11.10
CA THR A 343 -25.37 -2.05 12.32
C THR A 343 -25.35 -3.48 12.84
N ASP A 344 -24.99 -4.43 11.98
CA ASP A 344 -25.06 -5.86 12.28
C ASP A 344 -23.79 -6.59 11.90
N GLY A 345 -23.59 -7.78 12.46
CA GLY A 345 -22.44 -8.63 12.20
C GLY A 345 -21.17 -8.17 12.91
N PRO A 346 -20.03 -8.82 12.63
CA PRO A 346 -18.79 -8.59 13.36
C PRO A 346 -18.17 -7.19 13.11
N ALA A 347 -18.48 -6.56 11.98
CA ALA A 347 -18.06 -5.21 11.63
C ALA A 347 -19.03 -4.12 12.16
N ALA A 348 -20.06 -4.48 12.94
CA ALA A 348 -21.01 -3.51 13.51
C ALA A 348 -20.27 -2.48 14.39
N GLY A 349 -20.69 -1.22 14.28
CA GLY A 349 -20.06 -0.09 14.97
C GLY A 349 -19.24 0.82 14.06
N GLN A 350 -18.87 0.36 12.87
CA GLN A 350 -18.21 1.20 11.87
C GLN A 350 -19.22 1.97 11.01
N THR A 351 -18.74 3.06 10.44
CA THR A 351 -19.42 3.81 9.38
C THR A 351 -18.40 4.09 8.29
N ILE A 352 -18.75 3.83 7.03
CA ILE A 352 -17.87 3.92 5.88
C ILE A 352 -18.41 4.85 4.80
N ASN A 353 -17.54 5.41 3.97
CA ASN A 353 -17.88 6.09 2.73
C ASN A 353 -16.74 6.03 1.73
N TYR A 354 -17.05 5.57 0.52
CA TYR A 354 -16.10 5.53 -0.58
C TYR A 354 -16.13 6.80 -1.43
N PHE A 355 -14.96 7.14 -1.96
CA PHE A 355 -14.73 8.22 -2.91
C PHE A 355 -13.85 7.72 -4.04
N ARG A 356 -13.92 8.34 -5.20
CA ARG A 356 -12.98 8.11 -6.30
C ARG A 356 -12.02 9.29 -6.39
N ALA A 357 -10.73 9.03 -6.22
CA ALA A 357 -9.70 10.04 -6.47
C ALA A 357 -9.51 10.27 -7.98
N PRO A 358 -9.07 11.47 -8.41
CA PRO A 358 -8.92 11.78 -9.83
C PRO A 358 -7.90 10.90 -10.58
N PHE A 359 -6.99 10.27 -9.86
CA PHE A 359 -6.04 9.28 -10.37
C PHE A 359 -6.54 7.83 -10.30
N GLY A 360 -7.86 7.62 -10.15
CA GLY A 360 -8.56 6.35 -10.31
C GLY A 360 -8.58 5.42 -9.09
N THR A 361 -7.79 5.68 -8.06
CA THR A 361 -7.79 4.90 -6.81
C THR A 361 -9.03 5.23 -5.98
N TYR A 362 -9.67 4.19 -5.42
CA TYR A 362 -10.73 4.39 -4.44
C TYR A 362 -10.13 4.75 -3.08
N ILE A 363 -10.75 5.73 -2.44
CA ILE A 363 -10.42 6.18 -1.08
C ILE A 363 -11.62 5.90 -0.20
N GLU A 364 -11.41 5.19 0.88
CA GLU A 364 -12.42 4.96 1.89
C GLU A 364 -12.17 5.87 3.10
N LEU A 365 -13.24 6.48 3.62
CA LEU A 365 -13.26 7.03 4.97
C LEU A 365 -13.97 6.05 5.89
N ILE A 366 -13.35 5.72 7.01
CA ILE A 366 -13.88 4.82 8.03
C ILE A 366 -13.87 5.49 9.40
N SER A 367 -14.88 5.22 10.22
CA SER A 367 -14.99 5.69 11.60
C SER A 367 -15.71 4.66 12.46
N TYR A 368 -15.10 4.26 13.56
CA TYR A 368 -15.65 3.34 14.57
C TYR A 368 -15.29 3.83 15.99
N PRO A 369 -15.85 4.99 16.42
CA PRO A 369 -15.40 5.69 17.62
C PRO A 369 -15.54 4.88 18.92
N LYS A 370 -16.39 3.86 18.93
CA LYS A 370 -16.61 2.95 20.05
C LYS A 370 -16.05 1.54 19.84
N GLY A 371 -15.26 1.34 18.78
CA GLY A 371 -14.82 0.01 18.34
C GLY A 371 -15.86 -0.69 17.47
N MET A 372 -15.53 -1.92 17.08
CA MET A 372 -16.38 -2.82 16.29
C MET A 372 -16.73 -4.08 17.10
N ALA A 373 -17.85 -4.71 16.78
CA ALA A 373 -18.37 -5.85 17.54
C ALA A 373 -17.39 -7.04 17.66
N TYR A 374 -16.59 -7.31 16.63
CA TYR A 374 -15.61 -8.41 16.64
C TYR A 374 -14.56 -8.26 17.75
N GLU A 375 -14.27 -7.03 18.20
CA GLU A 375 -13.24 -6.74 19.22
C GLU A 375 -13.57 -7.39 20.59
N GLU A 376 -14.85 -7.66 20.87
CA GLU A 376 -15.29 -8.33 22.10
C GLU A 376 -14.79 -9.79 22.18
N THR A 377 -14.50 -10.42 21.04
CA THR A 377 -14.15 -11.85 20.96
C THR A 377 -12.77 -12.10 20.34
N ALA A 378 -12.18 -11.13 19.67
CA ALA A 378 -10.91 -11.28 19.01
C ALA A 378 -9.74 -11.27 20.02
N PRO A 379 -8.91 -12.32 20.08
CA PRO A 379 -7.75 -12.36 20.98
C PRO A 379 -6.66 -11.35 20.60
N ILE A 380 -6.57 -11.02 19.33
CA ILE A 380 -5.68 -10.01 18.77
C ILE A 380 -6.53 -9.14 17.84
N PRO A 381 -6.92 -7.93 18.26
CA PRO A 381 -7.71 -7.04 17.42
C PRO A 381 -6.88 -6.51 16.23
N LEU A 382 -7.55 -5.92 15.25
CA LEU A 382 -6.91 -5.17 14.17
C LEU A 382 -6.10 -4.01 14.75
N TRP A 383 -5.09 -3.58 13.99
CA TRP A 383 -4.36 -2.36 14.34
C TRP A 383 -5.27 -1.14 14.14
N ASP A 384 -5.16 -0.18 15.06
CA ASP A 384 -5.98 1.02 15.08
C ASP A 384 -5.07 2.26 14.99
N PRO A 385 -5.27 3.16 14.00
CA PRO A 385 -4.45 4.35 13.87
C PRO A 385 -4.61 5.34 15.02
N ARG A 386 -5.62 5.18 15.86
CA ARG A 386 -5.82 5.99 17.08
C ARG A 386 -4.87 5.62 18.22
N ASP A 387 -4.39 4.39 18.26
CA ASP A 387 -3.56 3.87 19.36
C ASP A 387 -2.12 4.38 19.30
N ASN A 388 -1.67 4.81 18.11
CA ASN A 388 -0.36 5.43 17.91
C ASN A 388 -0.41 6.93 18.22
N ARG A 389 -0.61 7.29 19.48
CA ARG A 389 -0.38 8.67 19.91
C ARG A 389 1.12 8.89 20.07
N PRO A 390 1.66 10.05 19.58
CA PRO A 390 3.06 10.37 19.71
C PRO A 390 3.50 10.52 21.16
#